data_afe09e95e8b6f62dd2453115de6a583e
#
_entry.id   afe09e95e8b6f62dd2453115de6a583e
#
_cell.length_a   1.000
_cell.length_b   1.000
_cell.length_c   1.000
_cell.angle_alpha   90.00
_cell.angle_beta   90.00
_cell.angle_gamma   90.00
#
_symmetry.space_group_name_H-M   'P 1'
#
loop_
_entity.id
_entity.type
_entity.pdbx_description
1 polymer ?
#
loop_
_entity_poly.entity_id
_entity_poly.type
_entity_poly.pdbx_seq_one_letter_code
_entity_poly.pdbx_strand_id
1 'polypeptide(L)'
;MTMLELVKHLNFAVVVLFTLLYLYQGFYVVVGLVRRRWQDRHQPSRLHRFAVIVSARNEEGVIGELLESLNRQNYPKEPLDLYVVADNCTDDTAGAARRARRVRVRALRPGT
;
A
#
# COMPACT_ATOMS: atom_id res chain seq x y z
N MET A 1 38.60 -34.17 -19.15
CA MET A 1 37.33 -34.02 -18.42
C MET A 1 36.21 -34.65 -19.24
N THR A 2 35.61 -35.68 -18.74
CA THR A 2 34.48 -36.33 -19.46
C THR A 2 33.24 -35.47 -19.44
N MET A 3 32.38 -35.59 -20.44
CA MET A 3 31.10 -34.85 -20.47
C MET A 3 30.29 -35.07 -19.18
N LEU A 4 30.35 -36.25 -18.59
CA LEU A 4 29.69 -36.59 -17.35
C LEU A 4 30.25 -35.79 -16.15
N GLU A 5 31.54 -35.60 -16.07
CA GLU A 5 32.21 -34.79 -15.04
C GLU A 5 31.78 -33.32 -15.13
N LEU A 6 31.77 -32.78 -16.37
CA LEU A 6 31.33 -31.40 -16.60
C LEU A 6 29.89 -31.20 -16.14
N VAL A 7 28.99 -32.11 -16.47
CA VAL A 7 27.56 -32.05 -16.05
C VAL A 7 27.42 -32.12 -14.53
N LYS A 8 28.20 -32.96 -13.85
CA LYS A 8 28.18 -33.03 -12.37
C LYS A 8 28.63 -31.73 -11.72
N HIS A 9 29.74 -31.12 -12.22
CA HIS A 9 30.19 -29.84 -11.68
C HIS A 9 29.23 -28.71 -11.94
N LEU A 10 28.60 -28.66 -13.11
CA LEU A 10 27.59 -27.67 -13.44
C LEU A 10 26.35 -27.81 -12.52
N ASN A 11 25.86 -29.04 -12.36
CA ASN A 11 24.71 -29.30 -11.48
C ASN A 11 25.03 -28.93 -10.02
N PHE A 12 26.22 -29.30 -9.54
CA PHE A 12 26.65 -28.91 -8.19
C PHE A 12 26.71 -27.39 -8.02
N ALA A 13 27.26 -26.66 -8.98
CA ALA A 13 27.31 -25.20 -8.95
C ALA A 13 25.89 -24.56 -8.92
N VAL A 14 24.98 -25.11 -9.73
CA VAL A 14 23.56 -24.66 -9.72
C VAL A 14 22.90 -24.90 -8.37
N VAL A 15 23.09 -26.09 -7.79
CA VAL A 15 22.53 -26.42 -6.46
C VAL A 15 23.07 -25.48 -5.38
N VAL A 16 24.37 -25.22 -5.37
CA VAL A 16 25.00 -24.28 -4.42
C VAL A 16 24.43 -22.87 -4.60
N LEU A 17 24.32 -22.40 -5.85
CA LEU A 17 23.75 -21.08 -6.14
C LEU A 17 22.33 -20.93 -5.61
N PHE A 18 21.45 -21.89 -5.92
CA PHE A 18 20.07 -21.84 -5.43
C PHE A 18 19.99 -21.93 -3.91
N THR A 19 20.81 -22.76 -3.29
CA THR A 19 20.87 -22.86 -1.82
C THR A 19 21.22 -21.51 -1.18
N LEU A 20 22.23 -20.81 -1.71
CA LEU A 20 22.59 -19.47 -1.22
C LEU A 20 21.46 -18.45 -1.41
N LEU A 21 20.77 -18.48 -2.56
CA LEU A 21 19.64 -17.60 -2.83
C LEU A 21 18.48 -17.86 -1.85
N TYR A 22 18.16 -19.11 -1.56
CA TYR A 22 17.11 -19.45 -0.60
C TYR A 22 17.48 -19.08 0.84
N LEU A 23 18.74 -19.27 1.24
CA LEU A 23 19.22 -18.83 2.56
C LEU A 23 19.12 -17.32 2.70
N TYR A 24 19.51 -16.57 1.68
CA TYR A 24 19.36 -15.11 1.65
C TYR A 24 17.89 -14.69 1.80
N GLN A 25 16.99 -15.31 1.05
CA GLN A 25 15.56 -15.03 1.13
C GLN A 25 14.99 -15.37 2.52
N GLY A 26 15.38 -16.53 3.09
CA GLY A 26 14.98 -16.95 4.44
C GLY A 26 15.41 -15.95 5.52
N PHE A 27 16.62 -15.41 5.40
CA PHE A 27 17.12 -14.38 6.29
C PHE A 27 16.19 -13.15 6.33
N TYR A 28 15.75 -12.65 5.16
CA TYR A 28 14.84 -11.49 5.10
C TYR A 28 13.46 -11.78 5.69
N VAL A 29 12.95 -12.99 5.49
CA VAL A 29 11.69 -13.41 6.13
C VAL A 29 11.81 -13.37 7.65
N VAL A 30 12.89 -13.93 8.20
CA VAL A 30 13.13 -13.93 9.65
C VAL A 30 13.27 -12.50 10.18
N VAL A 31 14.06 -11.65 9.51
CA VAL A 31 14.20 -10.23 9.88
C VAL A 31 12.86 -9.50 9.85
N GLY A 32 12.03 -9.76 8.82
CA GLY A 32 10.70 -9.17 8.70
C GLY A 32 9.78 -9.58 9.86
N LEU A 33 9.76 -10.87 10.22
CA LEU A 33 8.96 -11.38 11.34
C LEU A 33 9.41 -10.81 12.70
N VAL A 34 10.73 -10.72 12.92
CA VAL A 34 11.28 -10.14 14.15
C VAL A 34 10.94 -8.65 14.23
N ARG A 35 11.16 -7.89 13.14
CA ARG A 35 10.82 -6.45 13.10
C ARG A 35 9.34 -6.19 13.34
N ARG A 36 8.45 -7.01 12.77
CA ARG A 36 7.01 -6.88 13.00
C ARG A 36 6.66 -6.98 14.48
N ARG A 37 7.24 -7.95 15.21
CA ARG A 37 7.04 -8.08 16.67
C ARG A 37 7.55 -6.90 17.49
N TRP A 38 8.57 -6.20 16.98
CA TRP A 38 9.13 -5.02 17.66
C TRP A 38 8.31 -3.76 17.34
N GLN A 39 7.78 -3.65 16.14
CA GLN A 39 6.99 -2.51 15.69
C GLN A 39 5.64 -2.42 16.42
N ASP A 40 5.01 -3.54 16.74
CA ASP A 40 3.76 -3.58 17.50
C ASP A 40 3.90 -3.05 18.95
N ARG A 41 5.12 -2.90 19.46
CA ARG A 41 5.40 -2.36 20.80
C ARG A 41 5.59 -0.84 20.83
N HIS A 42 5.80 -0.21 19.70
CA HIS A 42 5.98 1.23 19.62
C HIS A 42 4.63 1.90 19.40
N GLN A 43 3.94 2.20 20.49
CA GLN A 43 2.81 3.11 20.46
C GLN A 43 3.33 4.52 20.10
N PRO A 44 2.72 5.21 19.14
CA PRO A 44 3.14 6.56 18.84
C PRO A 44 2.97 7.45 20.07
N SER A 45 4.03 8.11 20.48
CA SER A 45 4.04 8.98 21.68
C SER A 45 3.19 10.25 21.45
N ARG A 46 2.86 10.60 20.22
CA ARG A 46 2.00 11.73 19.84
C ARG A 46 1.14 11.36 18.64
N LEU A 47 -0.12 11.76 18.68
CA LEU A 47 -1.02 11.71 17.54
C LEU A 47 -0.79 12.97 16.69
N HIS A 48 -0.43 12.77 15.44
CA HIS A 48 -0.28 13.85 14.47
C HIS A 48 -1.59 14.08 13.72
N ARG A 49 -1.85 15.33 13.37
CA ARG A 49 -2.97 15.66 12.48
C ARG A 49 -2.56 15.38 11.04
N PHE A 50 -3.36 14.60 10.34
CA PHE A 50 -3.16 14.27 8.93
C PHE A 50 -4.28 14.81 8.06
N ALA A 51 -3.90 15.30 6.89
CA ALA A 51 -4.81 15.56 5.79
C ALA A 51 -4.52 14.55 4.69
N VAL A 52 -5.47 13.67 4.39
CA VAL A 52 -5.37 12.72 3.28
C VAL A 52 -6.09 13.33 2.08
N ILE A 53 -5.37 13.54 1.00
CA ILE A 53 -5.91 14.10 -0.24
C ILE A 53 -5.98 12.98 -1.28
N VAL A 54 -7.18 12.69 -1.76
CA VAL A 54 -7.44 11.71 -2.81
C VAL A 54 -7.81 12.46 -4.08
N SER A 55 -6.99 12.33 -5.12
CA SER A 55 -7.34 12.80 -6.46
C SER A 55 -8.06 11.70 -7.22
N ALA A 56 -9.24 12.00 -7.75
CA ALA A 56 -10.08 11.03 -8.46
C ALA A 56 -10.59 11.63 -9.78
N ARG A 57 -10.55 10.82 -10.83
CA ARG A 57 -11.11 11.16 -12.13
C ARG A 57 -11.85 9.97 -12.72
N ASN A 58 -13.17 10.10 -12.85
CA ASN A 58 -14.05 9.02 -13.35
C ASN A 58 -13.92 7.72 -12.55
N GLU A 59 -13.98 7.83 -11.20
CA GLU A 59 -13.82 6.74 -10.24
C GLU A 59 -15.12 6.48 -9.43
N GLU A 60 -16.29 6.78 -10.02
CA GLU A 60 -17.60 6.66 -9.36
C GLU A 60 -17.81 5.28 -8.71
N GLY A 61 -17.38 4.19 -9.39
CA GLY A 61 -17.59 2.82 -8.92
C GLY A 61 -16.72 2.40 -7.74
N VAL A 62 -15.57 3.04 -7.51
CA VAL A 62 -14.57 2.59 -6.51
C VAL A 62 -14.29 3.61 -5.42
N ILE A 63 -14.56 4.89 -5.66
CA ILE A 63 -14.22 5.97 -4.72
C ILE A 63 -14.91 5.78 -3.35
N GLY A 64 -16.13 5.26 -3.34
CA GLY A 64 -16.89 5.00 -2.12
C GLY A 64 -16.22 3.96 -1.21
N GLU A 65 -15.77 2.85 -1.78
CA GLU A 65 -15.08 1.77 -1.06
C GLU A 65 -13.74 2.23 -0.50
N LEU A 66 -12.98 3.00 -1.27
CA LEU A 66 -11.72 3.60 -0.81
C LEU A 66 -11.93 4.49 0.41
N LEU A 67 -12.91 5.40 0.34
CA LEU A 67 -13.20 6.33 1.43
C LEU A 67 -13.72 5.61 2.68
N GLU A 68 -14.51 4.55 2.51
CA GLU A 68 -14.95 3.72 3.62
C GLU A 68 -13.78 2.96 4.25
N SER A 69 -12.85 2.44 3.45
CA SER A 69 -11.62 1.80 3.93
C SER A 69 -10.77 2.78 4.75
N LEU A 70 -10.60 4.01 4.29
CA LEU A 70 -9.91 5.07 5.02
C LEU A 70 -10.60 5.42 6.33
N ASN A 71 -11.93 5.44 6.35
CA ASN A 71 -12.71 5.68 7.58
C ASN A 71 -12.66 4.52 8.59
N ARG A 72 -12.33 3.31 8.14
CA ARG A 72 -12.15 2.12 9.01
C ARG A 72 -10.75 2.00 9.59
N GLN A 73 -9.80 2.85 9.20
CA GLN A 73 -8.44 2.82 9.74
C GLN A 73 -8.45 2.95 11.27
N ASN A 74 -7.55 2.20 11.91
CA ASN A 74 -7.33 2.26 13.36
C ASN A 74 -6.51 3.49 13.77
N TYR A 75 -6.97 4.66 13.35
CA TYR A 75 -6.41 5.96 13.72
C TYR A 75 -7.51 6.84 14.28
N PRO A 76 -7.26 7.64 15.33
CA PRO A 76 -8.26 8.55 15.88
C PRO A 76 -8.81 9.48 14.80
N LYS A 77 -10.13 9.60 14.74
CA LYS A 77 -10.81 10.30 13.63
C LYS A 77 -10.74 11.83 13.70
N GLU A 78 -10.51 12.36 14.88
CA GLU A 78 -10.44 13.82 15.08
C GLU A 78 -9.23 14.48 14.42
N PRO A 79 -8.01 13.88 14.47
CA PRO A 79 -6.85 14.43 13.78
C PRO A 79 -6.74 13.99 12.31
N LEU A 80 -7.75 13.32 11.73
CA LEU A 80 -7.75 12.86 10.35
C LEU A 80 -8.78 13.64 9.52
N ASP A 81 -8.29 14.45 8.60
CA ASP A 81 -9.11 15.17 7.61
C ASP A 81 -9.01 14.46 6.25
N LEU A 82 -10.14 14.07 5.65
CA LEU A 82 -10.19 13.45 4.32
C LEU A 82 -10.69 14.47 3.30
N TYR A 83 -9.92 14.65 2.24
CA TYR A 83 -10.25 15.51 1.11
C TYR A 83 -10.29 14.69 -0.18
N VAL A 84 -11.33 14.89 -1.00
CA VAL A 84 -11.40 14.34 -2.34
C VAL A 84 -11.40 15.48 -3.35
N VAL A 85 -10.51 15.42 -4.30
CA VAL A 85 -10.47 16.32 -5.46
C VAL A 85 -10.95 15.54 -6.67
N ALA A 86 -12.20 15.79 -7.07
CA ALA A 86 -12.76 15.24 -8.31
C ALA A 86 -12.36 16.15 -9.47
N ASP A 87 -11.37 15.69 -10.26
CA ASP A 87 -10.77 16.48 -11.34
C ASP A 87 -11.40 16.13 -12.68
N ASN A 88 -12.08 17.10 -13.27
CA ASN A 88 -12.66 16.99 -14.64
C ASN A 88 -13.40 15.66 -14.87
N CYS A 89 -14.26 15.28 -13.92
CA CYS A 89 -15.05 14.05 -14.00
C CYS A 89 -16.23 14.24 -14.94
N THR A 90 -16.50 13.21 -15.76
CA THR A 90 -17.68 13.10 -16.63
C THR A 90 -18.79 12.23 -16.03
N ASP A 91 -18.47 11.51 -14.93
CA ASP A 91 -19.38 10.68 -14.13
C ASP A 91 -19.73 11.35 -12.79
N ASP A 92 -20.48 10.65 -11.91
CA ASP A 92 -20.86 11.13 -10.58
C ASP A 92 -19.82 10.82 -9.49
N THR A 93 -18.52 10.81 -9.83
CA THR A 93 -17.43 10.61 -8.83
C THR A 93 -17.57 11.56 -7.64
N ALA A 94 -17.85 12.84 -7.89
CA ALA A 94 -17.99 13.84 -6.82
C ALA A 94 -19.21 13.56 -5.92
N GLY A 95 -20.33 13.11 -6.50
CA GLY A 95 -21.52 12.70 -5.77
C GLY A 95 -21.27 11.45 -4.94
N ALA A 96 -20.64 10.44 -5.52
CA ALA A 96 -20.24 9.21 -4.81
C ALA A 96 -19.34 9.52 -3.61
N ALA A 97 -18.35 10.40 -3.77
CA ALA A 97 -17.48 10.83 -2.69
C ALA A 97 -18.21 11.60 -1.58
N ARG A 98 -19.20 12.44 -1.90
CA ARG A 98 -20.01 13.19 -0.91
C ARG A 98 -20.89 12.29 -0.05
N ARG A 99 -21.26 11.12 -0.55
CA ARG A 99 -22.03 10.12 0.22
C ARG A 99 -21.21 9.46 1.35
N ALA A 100 -19.88 9.52 1.23
CA ALA A 100 -18.99 9.00 2.27
C ALA A 100 -18.96 9.92 3.51
N ARG A 101 -18.81 9.31 4.68
CA ARG A 101 -18.77 10.05 5.96
C ARG A 101 -17.46 10.82 6.09
N ARG A 102 -17.52 12.04 6.65
CA ARG A 102 -16.35 12.87 7.04
C ARG A 102 -15.39 13.19 5.89
N VAL A 103 -15.91 13.38 4.70
CA VAL A 103 -15.12 13.71 3.51
C VAL A 103 -15.48 15.11 3.03
N ARG A 104 -14.45 15.92 2.73
CA ARG A 104 -14.60 17.20 2.06
C ARG A 104 -14.32 17.01 0.57
N VAL A 105 -15.29 17.29 -0.28
CA VAL A 105 -15.16 17.10 -1.73
C VAL A 105 -15.05 18.43 -2.43
N ARG A 106 -13.99 18.57 -3.24
CA ARG A 106 -13.83 19.68 -4.20
C ARG A 106 -13.89 19.12 -5.61
N ALA A 107 -14.85 19.57 -6.40
CA ALA A 107 -14.94 19.25 -7.82
C ALA A 107 -14.26 20.38 -8.60
N LEU A 108 -13.32 20.03 -9.45
CA LEU A 108 -12.68 20.93 -10.41
C LEU A 108 -13.34 20.72 -11.78
N ARG A 109 -13.69 21.82 -12.45
CA ARG A 109 -14.21 21.81 -13.82
C ARG A 109 -13.12 22.30 -14.78
N PRO A 110 -13.11 21.86 -16.03
CA PRO A 110 -12.18 22.39 -17.02
C PRO A 110 -12.39 23.91 -17.17
N GLY A 111 -11.32 24.68 -17.03
CA GLY A 111 -11.32 26.12 -17.30
C GLY A 111 -11.55 27.05 -16.11
N THR A 112 -11.38 26.59 -14.88
CA THR A 112 -11.31 27.46 -13.67
C THR A 112 -9.93 27.48 -13.06
#